data_28c9e4c9600552347046d2971de1012c
#
_entry.id   28c9e4c9600552347046d2971de1012c
#
_cell.length_a   1.000
_cell.length_b   1.000
_cell.length_c   1.000
_cell.angle_alpha   90.00
_cell.angle_beta   90.00
_cell.angle_gamma   90.00
#
_symmetry.space_group_name_H-M   'P 1'
#
loop_
_entity.id
_entity.type
_entity.pdbx_description
1 polymer ?
#
loop_
_entity_poly.entity_id
_entity_poly.type
_entity_poly.pdbx_seq_one_letter_code
_entity_poly.pdbx_strand_id
1 'polypeptide(L)'
;MKLKDIYAFCVKEGIKADLRTSKQIESRLQEKKKEYRKLPQGLRRYFDKESLKNPYSDTRILFGDPELDIKSVLIGIDIGVEEVLLADQLSKNGKKIDLVISHHPEGCAYAGLYDVMHLQADLLCNIGIDKDIAESFMKKRIGEVERKIHGANHEKVVDAARLLGVPLMSCHTPADNHAASFMQNLMEKEKPKKVEDILDILEGILGSRFANVTESLNRYGPRILL
;
A
#
# COMPACT_ATOMS: atom_id res chain seq x y z
N MET A 1 -3.19 -18.15 -12.82
CA MET A 1 -2.70 -16.80 -13.25
C MET A 1 -1.23 -16.71 -12.89
N LYS A 2 -0.38 -16.05 -13.72
CA LYS A 2 1.02 -15.87 -13.34
C LYS A 2 1.17 -14.85 -12.20
N LEU A 3 2.20 -15.01 -11.36
CA LEU A 3 2.49 -14.05 -10.27
C LEU A 3 2.66 -12.62 -10.80
N LYS A 4 3.40 -12.44 -11.90
CA LYS A 4 3.55 -11.14 -12.56
C LYS A 4 2.22 -10.52 -13.01
N ASP A 5 1.26 -11.35 -13.44
CA ASP A 5 -0.04 -10.87 -13.91
C ASP A 5 -0.92 -10.44 -12.74
N ILE A 6 -0.83 -11.12 -11.57
CA ILE A 6 -1.47 -10.70 -10.32
C ILE A 6 -0.92 -9.35 -9.89
N TYR A 7 0.41 -9.21 -9.86
CA TYR A 7 1.07 -7.95 -9.53
C TYR A 7 0.64 -6.82 -10.46
N ALA A 8 0.71 -7.05 -11.79
CA ALA A 8 0.31 -6.04 -12.77
C ALA A 8 -1.17 -5.66 -12.66
N PHE A 9 -2.04 -6.63 -12.35
CA PHE A 9 -3.45 -6.41 -12.09
C PHE A 9 -3.65 -5.51 -10.87
N CYS A 10 -3.00 -5.80 -9.73
CA CYS A 10 -3.09 -4.97 -8.51
C CYS A 10 -2.67 -3.53 -8.78
N VAL A 11 -1.53 -3.31 -9.45
CA VAL A 11 -1.06 -1.97 -9.79
C VAL A 11 -2.05 -1.24 -10.71
N LYS A 12 -2.55 -1.91 -11.76
CA LYS A 12 -3.51 -1.35 -12.72
C LYS A 12 -4.83 -0.96 -12.05
N GLU A 13 -5.38 -1.84 -11.23
CA GLU A 13 -6.63 -1.55 -10.51
C GLU A 13 -6.42 -0.46 -9.46
N GLY A 14 -5.28 -0.45 -8.77
CA GLY A 14 -4.91 0.65 -7.86
C GLY A 14 -4.85 2.00 -8.56
N ILE A 15 -4.29 2.07 -9.78
CA ILE A 15 -4.28 3.31 -10.58
C ILE A 15 -5.69 3.74 -10.98
N LYS A 16 -6.59 2.80 -11.29
CA LYS A 16 -7.99 3.14 -11.62
C LYS A 16 -8.77 3.71 -10.43
N ALA A 17 -8.48 3.22 -9.24
CA ALA A 17 -9.14 3.65 -8.01
C ALA A 17 -8.42 4.82 -7.32
N ASP A 18 -7.28 5.26 -7.83
CA ASP A 18 -6.49 6.34 -7.24
C ASP A 18 -7.26 7.67 -7.29
N LEU A 19 -7.34 8.35 -6.16
CA LEU A 19 -8.02 9.65 -6.06
C LEU A 19 -7.22 10.80 -6.70
N ARG A 20 -5.96 10.55 -7.09
CA ARG A 20 -5.18 11.49 -7.90
C ARG A 20 -5.66 11.45 -9.35
N THR A 21 -5.48 12.54 -10.05
CA THR A 21 -5.70 12.57 -11.50
C THR A 21 -4.62 11.76 -12.24
N SER A 22 -4.97 11.20 -13.39
CA SER A 22 -4.00 10.51 -14.26
C SER A 22 -2.76 11.38 -14.56
N LYS A 23 -2.94 12.69 -14.70
CA LYS A 23 -1.86 13.66 -14.93
C LYS A 23 -0.89 13.76 -13.74
N GLN A 24 -1.41 13.71 -12.50
CA GLN A 24 -0.57 13.73 -11.29
C GLN A 24 0.25 12.43 -11.20
N ILE A 25 -0.38 11.26 -11.41
CA ILE A 25 0.30 9.97 -11.43
C ILE A 25 1.40 9.94 -12.50
N GLU A 26 1.08 10.38 -13.72
CA GLU A 26 2.06 10.43 -14.80
C GLU A 26 3.21 11.39 -14.50
N SER A 27 2.93 12.55 -13.90
CA SER A 27 3.96 13.52 -13.47
C SER A 27 4.95 12.85 -12.50
N ARG A 28 4.46 12.11 -11.49
CA ARG A 28 5.32 11.39 -10.54
C ARG A 28 6.19 10.33 -11.22
N LEU A 29 5.62 9.56 -12.14
CA LEU A 29 6.39 8.59 -12.92
C LEU A 29 7.46 9.26 -13.81
N GLN A 30 7.16 10.42 -14.39
CA GLN A 30 8.14 11.19 -15.16
C GLN A 30 9.24 11.79 -14.29
N GLU A 31 8.93 12.21 -13.06
CA GLU A 31 9.92 12.65 -12.08
C GLU A 31 10.89 11.50 -11.74
N LYS A 32 10.41 10.30 -11.47
CA LYS A 32 11.25 9.10 -11.24
C LYS A 32 12.11 8.75 -12.46
N LYS A 33 11.57 8.85 -13.68
CA LYS A 33 12.35 8.64 -14.92
C LYS A 33 13.46 9.68 -15.08
N LYS A 34 13.19 10.96 -14.74
CA LYS A 34 14.21 12.04 -14.75
C LYS A 34 15.29 11.79 -13.70
N GLU A 35 14.89 11.38 -12.48
CA GLU A 35 15.81 11.00 -11.40
C GLU A 35 16.75 9.87 -11.85
N TYR A 36 16.21 8.77 -12.35
CA TYR A 36 16.99 7.64 -12.88
C TYR A 36 18.00 8.07 -13.97
N ARG A 37 17.57 8.93 -14.90
CA ARG A 37 18.46 9.39 -15.99
C ARG A 37 19.62 10.25 -15.49
N LYS A 38 19.42 11.01 -14.40
CA LYS A 38 20.44 11.85 -13.78
C LYS A 38 21.46 11.07 -12.95
N LEU A 39 21.11 9.84 -12.54
CA LEU A 39 22.03 9.01 -11.76
C LEU A 39 23.28 8.64 -12.54
N PRO A 40 24.47 8.74 -11.93
CA PRO A 40 25.69 8.17 -12.47
C PRO A 40 25.51 6.68 -12.80
N GLN A 41 26.12 6.21 -13.89
CA GLN A 41 25.94 4.86 -14.38
C GLN A 41 26.20 3.78 -13.31
N GLY A 42 27.21 3.97 -12.47
CA GLY A 42 27.53 3.04 -11.38
C GLY A 42 26.47 2.96 -10.26
N LEU A 43 25.63 3.99 -10.11
CA LEU A 43 24.58 4.03 -9.09
C LEU A 43 23.23 3.51 -9.61
N ARG A 44 23.05 3.40 -10.93
CA ARG A 44 21.77 2.92 -11.52
C ARG A 44 21.42 1.48 -11.13
N ARG A 45 22.38 0.67 -10.73
CA ARG A 45 22.14 -0.70 -10.24
C ARG A 45 21.41 -0.76 -8.89
N TYR A 46 21.46 0.31 -8.11
CA TYR A 46 20.79 0.43 -6.81
C TYR A 46 19.42 1.12 -6.90
N PHE A 47 19.06 1.62 -8.08
CA PHE A 47 17.78 2.28 -8.29
C PHE A 47 16.65 1.27 -8.40
N ASP A 48 15.53 1.52 -7.71
CA ASP A 48 14.31 0.72 -7.86
C ASP A 48 13.68 0.96 -9.24
N LYS A 49 13.96 0.07 -10.18
CA LYS A 49 13.46 0.17 -11.56
C LYS A 49 11.94 -0.04 -11.67
N GLU A 50 11.32 -0.68 -10.69
CA GLU A 50 9.86 -0.81 -10.65
C GLU A 50 9.19 0.55 -10.48
N SER A 51 9.80 1.50 -9.77
CA SER A 51 9.30 2.87 -9.61
C SER A 51 9.18 3.65 -10.93
N LEU A 52 9.76 3.16 -12.03
CA LEU A 52 9.62 3.78 -13.36
C LEU A 52 8.26 3.50 -14.02
N LYS A 53 7.52 2.51 -13.52
CA LYS A 53 6.24 2.05 -14.08
C LYS A 53 5.15 1.85 -13.03
N ASN A 54 5.51 1.55 -11.80
CA ASN A 54 4.62 1.40 -10.66
C ASN A 54 4.74 2.62 -9.74
N PRO A 55 3.66 3.42 -9.55
CA PRO A 55 3.69 4.62 -8.70
C PRO A 55 3.62 4.29 -7.19
N TYR A 56 3.50 3.03 -6.82
CA TYR A 56 3.32 2.55 -5.44
C TYR A 56 4.56 1.78 -4.99
N SER A 57 5.45 2.43 -4.22
CA SER A 57 6.68 1.83 -3.70
C SER A 57 6.41 0.69 -2.70
N ASP A 58 5.26 0.69 -2.07
CA ASP A 58 4.78 -0.27 -1.08
C ASP A 58 4.07 -1.52 -1.67
N THR A 59 4.09 -1.66 -2.99
CA THR A 59 3.49 -2.80 -3.70
C THR A 59 4.54 -3.43 -4.59
N ARG A 60 5.02 -4.64 -4.20
CA ARG A 60 6.14 -5.35 -4.85
C ARG A 60 5.98 -6.86 -4.75
N ILE A 61 6.48 -7.58 -5.75
CA ILE A 61 6.83 -8.99 -5.58
C ILE A 61 8.12 -9.01 -4.75
N LEU A 62 8.07 -9.63 -3.57
CA LEU A 62 9.19 -9.66 -2.62
C LEU A 62 10.03 -10.93 -2.78
N PHE A 63 9.36 -12.05 -3.09
CA PHE A 63 10.02 -13.34 -3.37
C PHE A 63 9.11 -14.20 -4.26
N GLY A 64 9.72 -14.95 -5.16
CA GLY A 64 9.06 -15.91 -6.07
C GLY A 64 9.38 -15.62 -7.54
N ASP A 65 9.24 -16.67 -8.36
CA ASP A 65 9.39 -16.54 -9.83
C ASP A 65 8.15 -15.81 -10.39
N PRO A 66 8.33 -14.69 -11.12
CA PRO A 66 7.22 -13.97 -11.76
C PRO A 66 6.38 -14.84 -12.71
N GLU A 67 6.96 -15.92 -13.27
CA GLU A 67 6.27 -16.85 -14.17
C GLU A 67 5.52 -17.98 -13.43
N LEU A 68 5.60 -18.04 -12.10
CA LEU A 68 4.91 -19.06 -11.31
C LEU A 68 3.40 -18.99 -11.53
N ASP A 69 2.77 -20.15 -11.74
CA ASP A 69 1.31 -20.27 -11.81
C ASP A 69 0.69 -20.30 -10.43
N ILE A 70 -0.10 -19.28 -10.11
CA ILE A 70 -0.80 -19.12 -8.84
C ILE A 70 -2.26 -19.58 -8.99
N LYS A 71 -2.68 -20.49 -8.12
CA LYS A 71 -4.05 -21.04 -8.04
C LYS A 71 -4.69 -20.73 -6.68
N SER A 72 -3.86 -20.67 -5.62
CA SER A 72 -4.31 -20.44 -4.25
C SER A 72 -3.45 -19.38 -3.57
N VAL A 73 -4.11 -18.52 -2.81
CA VAL A 73 -3.48 -17.35 -2.16
C VAL A 73 -3.88 -17.32 -0.70
N LEU A 74 -2.91 -17.07 0.18
CA LEU A 74 -3.14 -16.62 1.55
C LEU A 74 -2.99 -15.12 1.60
N ILE A 75 -4.02 -14.41 2.06
CA ILE A 75 -4.00 -12.93 2.16
C ILE A 75 -4.17 -12.56 3.64
N GLY A 76 -3.34 -11.66 4.11
CA GLY A 76 -3.44 -11.07 5.45
C GLY A 76 -3.17 -9.58 5.44
N ILE A 77 -3.66 -8.88 6.47
CA ILE A 77 -3.32 -7.47 6.69
C ILE A 77 -1.86 -7.39 7.12
N ASP A 78 -1.54 -8.03 8.21
CA ASP A 78 -0.18 -8.22 8.69
C ASP A 78 0.28 -9.62 8.33
N ILE A 79 1.42 -9.74 7.69
CA ILE A 79 2.07 -11.02 7.39
C ILE A 79 3.42 -11.01 8.08
N GLY A 80 3.56 -11.84 9.11
CA GLY A 80 4.82 -12.09 9.80
C GLY A 80 5.46 -13.41 9.36
N VAL A 81 6.50 -13.80 10.06
CA VAL A 81 7.14 -15.12 9.88
C VAL A 81 6.16 -16.25 10.18
N GLU A 82 5.27 -16.05 11.14
CA GLU A 82 4.24 -16.97 11.56
C GLU A 82 3.21 -17.27 10.46
N GLU A 83 2.78 -16.30 9.67
CA GLU A 83 1.86 -16.52 8.55
C GLU A 83 2.57 -17.20 7.37
N VAL A 84 3.86 -16.89 7.14
CA VAL A 84 4.68 -17.60 6.15
C VAL A 84 4.85 -19.07 6.56
N LEU A 85 5.12 -19.35 7.84
CA LEU A 85 5.17 -20.71 8.39
C LEU A 85 3.82 -21.41 8.26
N LEU A 86 2.71 -20.72 8.53
CA LEU A 86 1.36 -21.24 8.35
C LEU A 86 1.12 -21.68 6.91
N ALA A 87 1.50 -20.84 5.92
CA ALA A 87 1.36 -21.15 4.50
C ALA A 87 2.15 -22.41 4.11
N ASP A 88 3.38 -22.55 4.60
CA ASP A 88 4.22 -23.75 4.41
C ASP A 88 3.57 -24.99 5.03
N GLN A 89 3.10 -24.91 6.29
CA GLN A 89 2.45 -26.03 6.97
C GLN A 89 1.12 -26.43 6.31
N LEU A 90 0.31 -25.46 5.86
CA LEU A 90 -0.91 -25.75 5.11
C LEU A 90 -0.58 -26.51 3.82
N SER A 91 0.46 -26.08 3.10
CA SER A 91 0.90 -26.73 1.87
C SER A 91 1.38 -28.17 2.12
N LYS A 92 2.17 -28.40 3.15
CA LYS A 92 2.62 -29.75 3.58
C LYS A 92 1.47 -30.65 3.97
N ASN A 93 0.38 -30.09 4.50
CA ASN A 93 -0.85 -30.80 4.88
C ASN A 93 -1.88 -30.90 3.74
N GLY A 94 -1.49 -30.73 2.50
CA GLY A 94 -2.33 -30.89 1.31
C GLY A 94 -3.21 -29.71 0.94
N LYS A 95 -3.15 -28.58 1.69
CA LYS A 95 -3.80 -27.32 1.37
C LYS A 95 -2.80 -26.37 0.74
N LYS A 96 -2.45 -26.62 -0.52
CA LYS A 96 -1.41 -25.87 -1.20
C LYS A 96 -1.69 -24.36 -1.20
N ILE A 97 -0.73 -23.58 -0.75
CA ILE A 97 -0.68 -22.11 -0.88
C ILE A 97 0.43 -21.78 -1.88
N ASP A 98 0.07 -21.18 -3.01
CA ASP A 98 1.03 -20.82 -4.08
C ASP A 98 1.63 -19.43 -3.87
N LEU A 99 0.93 -18.54 -3.13
CA LEU A 99 1.35 -17.16 -2.91
C LEU A 99 0.80 -16.65 -1.57
N VAL A 100 1.63 -15.94 -0.83
CA VAL A 100 1.20 -15.10 0.30
C VAL A 100 1.18 -13.65 -0.14
N ILE A 101 0.06 -12.93 0.15
CA ILE A 101 -0.06 -11.49 -0.10
C ILE A 101 -0.25 -10.78 1.23
N SER A 102 0.65 -9.85 1.51
CA SER A 102 0.61 -8.94 2.64
C SER A 102 -0.05 -7.62 2.21
N HIS A 103 -1.03 -7.14 2.98
CA HIS A 103 -1.52 -5.78 2.81
C HIS A 103 -0.49 -4.79 3.36
N HIS A 104 -0.16 -4.83 4.63
CA HIS A 104 0.94 -4.03 5.15
C HIS A 104 2.26 -4.46 4.52
N PRO A 105 3.08 -3.50 4.04
CA PRO A 105 4.25 -3.83 3.23
C PRO A 105 5.38 -4.45 4.06
N GLU A 106 6.11 -5.38 3.43
CA GLU A 106 7.31 -6.03 3.95
C GLU A 106 8.51 -5.81 3.01
N GLY A 107 9.71 -6.13 3.46
CA GLY A 107 10.92 -6.07 2.65
C GLY A 107 11.16 -4.70 2.03
N CYS A 108 11.52 -4.69 0.74
CA CYS A 108 11.76 -3.46 -0.01
C CYS A 108 10.50 -2.59 -0.16
N ALA A 109 9.30 -3.17 -0.11
CA ALA A 109 8.04 -2.43 -0.13
C ALA A 109 7.86 -1.62 1.17
N TYR A 110 8.21 -2.20 2.33
CA TYR A 110 8.22 -1.48 3.61
C TYR A 110 9.31 -0.41 3.64
N ALA A 111 10.52 -0.74 3.19
CA ALA A 111 11.63 0.22 3.11
C ALA A 111 11.29 1.45 2.26
N GLY A 112 10.47 1.30 1.22
CA GLY A 112 10.03 2.35 0.31
C GLY A 112 8.73 3.06 0.71
N LEU A 113 8.08 2.68 1.82
CA LEU A 113 6.75 3.18 2.20
C LEU A 113 6.67 4.72 2.27
N TYR A 114 7.72 5.37 2.76
CA TYR A 114 7.74 6.84 2.87
C TYR A 114 7.61 7.56 1.52
N ASP A 115 8.06 6.94 0.43
CA ASP A 115 8.03 7.53 -0.90
C ASP A 115 6.58 7.62 -1.45
N VAL A 116 5.72 6.65 -1.14
CA VAL A 116 4.31 6.69 -1.56
C VAL A 116 3.51 7.79 -0.84
N MET A 117 3.97 8.26 0.32
CA MET A 117 3.29 9.32 1.09
C MET A 117 3.20 10.66 0.35
N HIS A 118 4.00 10.87 -0.71
CA HIS A 118 3.81 12.02 -1.60
C HIS A 118 2.43 12.06 -2.27
N LEU A 119 1.72 10.93 -2.36
CA LEU A 119 0.33 10.87 -2.77
C LEU A 119 -0.56 11.80 -1.92
N GLN A 120 -0.31 11.88 -0.62
CA GLN A 120 -1.08 12.74 0.28
C GLN A 120 -0.93 14.24 -0.06
N ALA A 121 0.26 14.67 -0.49
CA ALA A 121 0.44 16.05 -0.98
C ALA A 121 -0.38 16.33 -2.24
N ASP A 122 -0.42 15.36 -3.18
CA ASP A 122 -1.24 15.47 -4.38
C ASP A 122 -2.74 15.56 -4.06
N LEU A 123 -3.23 14.80 -3.06
CA LEU A 123 -4.62 14.85 -2.59
C LEU A 123 -4.95 16.18 -1.92
N LEU A 124 -4.04 16.76 -1.13
CA LEU A 124 -4.20 18.09 -0.57
C LEU A 124 -4.35 19.16 -1.68
N CYS A 125 -3.61 19.02 -2.77
CA CYS A 125 -3.79 19.90 -3.93
C CYS A 125 -5.19 19.78 -4.56
N ASN A 126 -5.77 18.58 -4.59
CA ASN A 126 -7.11 18.35 -5.16
C ASN A 126 -8.22 19.06 -4.36
N ILE A 127 -8.01 19.33 -3.07
CA ILE A 127 -8.93 20.12 -2.24
C ILE A 127 -8.56 21.61 -2.15
N GLY A 128 -7.67 22.09 -3.03
CA GLY A 128 -7.34 23.49 -3.18
C GLY A 128 -6.15 24.01 -2.36
N ILE A 129 -5.38 23.14 -1.72
CA ILE A 129 -4.13 23.54 -1.06
C ILE A 129 -3.04 23.77 -2.13
N ASP A 130 -2.32 24.91 -2.01
CA ASP A 130 -1.17 25.19 -2.86
C ASP A 130 -0.12 24.07 -2.79
N LYS A 131 0.49 23.74 -3.95
CA LYS A 131 1.43 22.61 -4.05
C LYS A 131 2.64 22.76 -3.13
N ASP A 132 3.24 23.95 -3.06
CA ASP A 132 4.43 24.15 -2.25
C ASP A 132 4.09 24.09 -0.76
N ILE A 133 2.89 24.52 -0.37
CA ILE A 133 2.37 24.38 0.99
C ILE A 133 2.12 22.91 1.30
N ALA A 134 1.45 22.15 0.44
CA ALA A 134 1.16 20.73 0.62
C ALA A 134 2.46 19.91 0.74
N GLU A 135 3.41 20.11 -0.14
CA GLU A 135 4.71 19.43 -0.11
C GLU A 135 5.51 19.81 1.16
N SER A 136 5.51 21.07 1.55
CA SER A 136 6.19 21.53 2.77
C SER A 136 5.57 20.91 4.03
N PHE A 137 4.23 20.84 4.08
CA PHE A 137 3.49 20.22 5.17
C PHE A 137 3.82 18.73 5.30
N MET A 138 3.83 18.01 4.19
CA MET A 138 4.10 16.56 4.18
C MET A 138 5.58 16.24 4.41
N LYS A 139 6.52 17.11 4.04
CA LYS A 139 7.97 16.86 4.12
C LYS A 139 8.44 16.43 5.51
N LYS A 140 7.97 17.11 6.56
CA LYS A 140 8.31 16.77 7.95
C LYS A 140 7.84 15.35 8.28
N ARG A 141 6.58 15.04 7.96
CA ARG A 141 5.97 13.74 8.25
C ARG A 141 6.65 12.61 7.47
N ILE A 142 6.89 12.82 6.19
CA ILE A 142 7.60 11.86 5.33
C ILE A 142 9.00 11.56 5.93
N GLY A 143 9.76 12.59 6.30
CA GLY A 143 11.08 12.40 6.91
C GLY A 143 11.05 11.73 8.30
N GLU A 144 9.97 11.90 9.09
CA GLU A 144 9.79 11.18 10.35
C GLU A 144 9.55 9.68 10.10
N VAL A 145 8.70 9.34 9.12
CA VAL A 145 8.39 7.96 8.73
C VAL A 145 9.63 7.30 8.14
N GLU A 146 10.35 7.97 7.23
CA GLU A 146 11.60 7.50 6.64
C GLU A 146 12.63 7.11 7.72
N ARG A 147 12.91 8.01 8.66
CA ARG A 147 13.85 7.74 9.78
C ARG A 147 13.41 6.58 10.67
N LYS A 148 12.10 6.44 10.91
CA LYS A 148 11.55 5.34 11.71
C LYS A 148 11.71 4.00 10.99
N ILE A 149 11.46 3.98 9.69
CA ILE A 149 11.54 2.78 8.85
C ILE A 149 12.99 2.33 8.70
N HIS A 150 13.95 3.24 8.44
CA HIS A 150 15.34 2.88 8.16
C HIS A 150 16.02 2.06 9.27
N GLY A 151 15.55 2.15 10.51
CA GLY A 151 16.08 1.36 11.63
C GLY A 151 15.46 -0.04 11.78
N ALA A 152 14.45 -0.39 10.98
CA ALA A 152 13.74 -1.66 11.08
C ALA A 152 14.43 -2.77 10.28
N ASN A 153 14.23 -4.03 10.72
CA ASN A 153 14.64 -5.20 9.92
C ASN A 153 13.56 -5.51 8.89
N HIS A 154 13.66 -4.92 7.71
CA HIS A 154 12.69 -5.08 6.62
C HIS A 154 12.69 -6.49 6.02
N GLU A 155 13.84 -7.18 6.02
CA GLU A 155 14.00 -8.45 5.29
C GLU A 155 13.59 -9.68 6.11
N LYS A 156 13.26 -9.53 7.39
CA LYS A 156 12.95 -10.67 8.29
C LYS A 156 11.92 -11.63 7.69
N VAL A 157 10.81 -11.09 7.20
CA VAL A 157 9.69 -11.90 6.65
C VAL A 157 10.04 -12.43 5.27
N VAL A 158 10.71 -11.61 4.45
CA VAL A 158 11.17 -11.99 3.10
C VAL A 158 12.22 -13.09 3.17
N ASP A 159 13.13 -13.05 4.15
CA ASP A 159 14.12 -14.10 4.37
C ASP A 159 13.46 -15.42 4.80
N ALA A 160 12.46 -15.35 5.69
CA ALA A 160 11.69 -16.53 6.06
C ALA A 160 10.96 -17.13 4.85
N ALA A 161 10.32 -16.31 4.02
CA ALA A 161 9.65 -16.73 2.80
C ALA A 161 10.65 -17.39 1.81
N ARG A 162 11.85 -16.81 1.66
CA ARG A 162 12.92 -17.35 0.83
C ARG A 162 13.43 -18.70 1.31
N LEU A 163 13.67 -18.83 2.64
CA LEU A 163 14.15 -20.08 3.23
C LEU A 163 13.12 -21.21 3.12
N LEU A 164 11.83 -20.90 3.18
CA LEU A 164 10.74 -21.87 3.08
C LEU A 164 10.26 -22.11 1.65
N GLY A 165 10.74 -21.30 0.67
CA GLY A 165 10.30 -21.38 -0.72
C GLY A 165 8.87 -20.93 -0.94
N VAL A 166 8.33 -20.04 -0.04
CA VAL A 166 6.96 -19.54 -0.10
C VAL A 166 6.93 -18.20 -0.85
N PRO A 167 6.33 -18.10 -2.05
CA PRO A 167 6.21 -16.83 -2.76
C PRO A 167 5.48 -15.78 -1.93
N LEU A 168 6.00 -14.54 -1.95
CA LEU A 168 5.51 -13.43 -1.13
C LEU A 168 5.42 -12.16 -1.97
N MET A 169 4.31 -11.43 -1.81
CA MET A 169 4.05 -10.15 -2.44
C MET A 169 3.40 -9.20 -1.44
N SER A 170 3.72 -7.91 -1.50
CA SER A 170 2.97 -6.86 -0.80
C SER A 170 2.08 -6.10 -1.78
N CYS A 171 0.86 -5.74 -1.32
CA CYS A 171 -0.12 -4.95 -2.07
C CYS A 171 -0.85 -3.99 -1.12
N HIS A 172 -0.28 -2.80 -0.88
CA HIS A 172 -0.78 -1.83 0.09
C HIS A 172 -1.60 -0.72 -0.60
N THR A 173 -0.97 0.33 -1.10
CA THR A 173 -1.68 1.47 -1.70
C THR A 173 -2.73 1.11 -2.75
N PRO A 174 -2.56 0.12 -3.64
CA PRO A 174 -3.64 -0.30 -4.54
C PRO A 174 -4.91 -0.73 -3.82
N ALA A 175 -4.80 -1.47 -2.70
CA ALA A 175 -5.96 -1.87 -1.91
C ALA A 175 -6.58 -0.68 -1.18
N ASP A 176 -5.75 0.19 -0.58
CA ASP A 176 -6.20 1.42 0.08
C ASP A 176 -6.91 2.37 -0.86
N ASN A 177 -6.44 2.51 -2.11
CA ASN A 177 -7.09 3.32 -3.12
C ASN A 177 -8.52 2.84 -3.41
N HIS A 178 -8.77 1.52 -3.44
CA HIS A 178 -10.12 0.98 -3.59
C HIS A 178 -11.00 1.31 -2.37
N ALA A 179 -10.47 1.17 -1.16
CA ALA A 179 -11.17 1.54 0.06
C ALA A 179 -11.48 3.05 0.08
N ALA A 180 -10.49 3.89 -0.23
CA ALA A 180 -10.64 5.35 -0.30
C ALA A 180 -11.66 5.77 -1.37
N SER A 181 -11.58 5.20 -2.59
CA SER A 181 -12.52 5.47 -3.67
C SER A 181 -13.95 5.03 -3.32
N PHE A 182 -14.12 3.87 -2.67
CA PHE A 182 -15.41 3.42 -2.17
C PHE A 182 -15.98 4.42 -1.15
N MET A 183 -15.17 4.85 -0.18
CA MET A 183 -15.59 5.82 0.84
C MET A 183 -15.93 7.19 0.23
N GLN A 184 -15.12 7.66 -0.72
CA GLN A 184 -15.37 8.92 -1.43
C GLN A 184 -16.73 8.87 -2.14
N ASN A 185 -16.96 7.83 -2.95
CA ASN A 185 -18.22 7.65 -3.68
C ASN A 185 -19.44 7.55 -2.74
N LEU A 186 -19.27 6.90 -1.60
CA LEU A 186 -20.29 6.78 -0.59
C LEU A 186 -20.64 8.14 0.03
N MET A 187 -19.62 8.93 0.43
CA MET A 187 -19.84 10.27 0.98
C MET A 187 -20.49 11.22 -0.05
N GLU A 188 -20.10 11.11 -1.32
CA GLU A 188 -20.71 11.89 -2.40
C GLU A 188 -22.18 11.53 -2.63
N LYS A 189 -22.55 10.26 -2.48
CA LYS A 189 -23.92 9.76 -2.61
C LYS A 189 -24.78 10.17 -1.44
N GLU A 190 -24.33 9.92 -0.21
CA GLU A 190 -25.10 10.11 1.02
C GLU A 190 -25.11 11.59 1.49
N LYS A 191 -24.10 12.38 1.09
CA LYS A 191 -23.97 13.83 1.36
C LYS A 191 -24.12 14.18 2.84
N PRO A 192 -23.33 13.58 3.74
CA PRO A 192 -23.40 13.87 5.17
C PRO A 192 -23.13 15.35 5.43
N LYS A 193 -23.85 15.94 6.38
CA LYS A 193 -23.71 17.37 6.75
C LYS A 193 -22.89 17.58 7.99
N LYS A 194 -22.74 16.56 8.82
CA LYS A 194 -22.02 16.57 10.08
C LYS A 194 -21.37 15.21 10.35
N VAL A 195 -20.48 15.19 11.34
CA VAL A 195 -19.68 13.99 11.67
C VAL A 195 -20.57 12.82 12.10
N GLU A 196 -21.66 13.10 12.85
CA GLU A 196 -22.61 12.08 13.27
C GLU A 196 -23.21 11.33 12.06
N ASP A 197 -23.57 12.05 10.99
CA ASP A 197 -24.10 11.44 9.77
C ASP A 197 -23.10 10.47 9.13
N ILE A 198 -21.78 10.79 9.22
CA ILE A 198 -20.71 9.90 8.74
C ILE A 198 -20.62 8.63 9.59
N LEU A 199 -20.72 8.77 10.92
CA LEU A 199 -20.69 7.62 11.83
C LEU A 199 -21.86 6.67 11.57
N ASP A 200 -23.07 7.22 11.39
CA ASP A 200 -24.28 6.43 11.06
C ASP A 200 -24.13 5.66 9.74
N ILE A 201 -23.56 6.31 8.71
CA ILE A 201 -23.28 5.68 7.41
C ILE A 201 -22.28 4.53 7.58
N LEU A 202 -21.20 4.75 8.35
CA LEU A 202 -20.16 3.73 8.59
C LEU A 202 -20.71 2.55 9.39
N GLU A 203 -21.54 2.78 10.40
CA GLU A 203 -22.19 1.73 11.17
C GLU A 203 -23.07 0.84 10.28
N GLY A 204 -23.79 1.44 9.33
CA GLY A 204 -24.60 0.71 8.36
C GLY A 204 -23.80 -0.23 7.43
N ILE A 205 -22.51 0.08 7.16
CA ILE A 205 -21.64 -0.74 6.31
C ILE A 205 -20.98 -1.89 7.10
N LEU A 206 -20.48 -1.57 8.28
CA LEU A 206 -19.56 -2.42 9.02
C LEU A 206 -20.27 -3.25 10.11
N GLY A 207 -21.56 -2.97 10.31
CA GLY A 207 -22.38 -3.63 11.33
C GLY A 207 -21.88 -3.35 12.75
N SER A 208 -22.37 -4.10 13.72
CA SER A 208 -22.10 -3.92 15.16
C SER A 208 -20.62 -3.91 15.58
N ARG A 209 -19.68 -4.22 14.70
CA ARG A 209 -18.22 -4.16 14.98
C ARG A 209 -17.72 -2.75 15.29
N PHE A 210 -18.47 -1.70 14.90
CA PHE A 210 -18.12 -0.30 15.17
C PHE A 210 -18.89 0.34 16.35
N ALA A 211 -19.74 -0.41 17.04
CA ALA A 211 -20.40 0.07 18.25
C ALA A 211 -19.39 0.59 19.31
N ASN A 212 -18.14 0.14 19.26
CA ASN A 212 -17.04 0.61 20.11
C ASN A 212 -16.26 1.80 19.55
N VAL A 213 -16.58 2.32 18.37
CA VAL A 213 -15.88 3.49 17.78
C VAL A 213 -16.10 4.73 18.64
N THR A 214 -17.29 4.89 19.20
CA THR A 214 -17.61 6.03 20.09
C THR A 214 -16.72 6.03 21.32
N GLU A 215 -16.45 4.87 21.92
CA GLU A 215 -15.54 4.73 23.07
C GLU A 215 -14.08 4.96 22.66
N SER A 216 -13.68 4.50 21.48
CA SER A 216 -12.36 4.74 20.91
C SER A 216 -12.14 6.20 20.53
N LEU A 217 -13.13 6.87 19.94
CA LEU A 217 -13.12 8.30 19.62
C LEU A 217 -13.02 9.17 20.89
N ASN A 218 -13.72 8.80 21.96
CA ASN A 218 -13.63 9.48 23.24
C ASN A 218 -12.27 9.30 23.92
N ARG A 219 -11.59 8.18 23.69
CA ARG A 219 -10.29 7.87 24.31
C ARG A 219 -9.09 8.42 23.53
N TYR A 220 -9.15 8.47 22.21
CA TYR A 220 -8.00 8.80 21.33
C TYR A 220 -8.20 10.01 20.41
N GLY A 221 -9.38 10.65 20.44
CA GLY A 221 -9.80 11.67 19.49
C GLY A 221 -10.12 11.10 18.10
N PRO A 222 -10.75 11.91 17.22
CA PRO A 222 -11.10 11.48 15.88
C PRO A 222 -9.81 11.25 15.06
N ARG A 223 -9.44 10.01 14.85
CA ARG A 223 -8.46 9.64 13.84
C ARG A 223 -9.21 9.41 12.54
N ILE A 224 -9.50 10.48 11.83
CA ILE A 224 -9.86 10.36 10.42
C ILE A 224 -8.57 9.99 9.70
N LEU A 225 -8.43 8.71 9.37
CA LEU A 225 -7.44 8.27 8.40
C LEU A 225 -8.02 8.64 7.03
N LEU A 226 -7.57 9.77 6.51
CA LEU A 226 -7.69 10.11 5.09
C LEU A 226 -6.60 9.38 4.33
#